data_dbfcfe99b41be9f55f77a3fb810b7b32
#
_entry.id   dbfcfe99b41be9f55f77a3fb810b7b32
#
_cell.length_a   1.000
_cell.length_b   1.000
_cell.length_c   1.000
_cell.angle_alpha   90.00
_cell.angle_beta   90.00
_cell.angle_gamma   90.00
#
_symmetry.space_group_name_H-M   'P 1'
#
loop_
_entity.id
_entity.type
_entity.pdbx_description
1 polymer ?
#
loop_
_entity_poly.entity_id
_entity_poly.type
_entity_poly.pdbx_seq_one_letter_code
_entity_poly.pdbx_strand_id
1 'polypeptide(L)'
;MVEVEANMREDAYILTALSGFLILAALTVSCSKGPAVDEPTHGESILDRVVHIEPALVTSIPATFRWCDRIEGLDKRRIDVGGAELYVEAEGKGTPIVLINGGPGGTHHYFHPWFSRAKKYARVVYYDQRGCGLSDFKPGEKGYSVEQAVEDLEAIRKALGFEKWVVLGYSYGGFLAQLYTVLHPENVSGLILLGASPGMRADLGPSREGEFMSEAEKNRMAELRRELDDYAKTNALPRQQVVELSIYNNFLNGDWKRQNFYRPSPDRLAQGALYEWAHDQNFNSVMGQTQGRWDFTGAFEGNPIPTLVLEGRFDLTWSEKKKDILKGNHSNGRMAVIENAAHGIYDEQPDEFFRVLKEFIKGLPRVDKTALAEYRAFLDGWVTAMKARPDIVIDNTSWGMPASRELAGKYSPKWLESLSQYRLYLRAGFALYDVERYADALAVFERLEVKFGGNPQMKAMGLIWQGHMLDLIGKRSAALIRYRKAAEMNLSDTWSHSQYGLRYELSPYARERLKTPFKRLENGSLD
;
A
#
# COMPACT_ATOMS: atom_id res chain seq x y z
N MET A 1 21.15 -19.02 -43.04
CA MET A 1 20.61 -17.80 -43.66
C MET A 1 19.17 -17.55 -43.23
N VAL A 2 18.73 -18.06 -42.07
CA VAL A 2 17.38 -17.87 -41.52
C VAL A 2 17.47 -17.21 -40.11
N GLU A 3 18.67 -17.10 -39.52
CA GLU A 3 18.88 -16.50 -38.19
C GLU A 3 19.24 -14.99 -38.22
N VAL A 4 19.37 -14.38 -39.39
CA VAL A 4 19.77 -12.96 -39.51
C VAL A 4 18.57 -12.04 -39.73
N GLU A 5 17.40 -12.56 -40.13
CA GLU A 5 16.21 -11.73 -40.38
C GLU A 5 15.33 -11.46 -39.14
N ALA A 6 15.50 -12.23 -38.06
CA ALA A 6 14.73 -12.01 -36.84
C ALA A 6 15.26 -10.84 -35.97
N ASN A 7 16.55 -10.51 -36.09
CA ASN A 7 17.18 -9.43 -35.31
C ASN A 7 16.98 -8.02 -35.89
N MET A 8 16.47 -7.89 -37.11
CA MET A 8 16.30 -6.58 -37.74
C MET A 8 14.96 -5.89 -37.50
N ARG A 9 14.01 -6.54 -36.82
CA ARG A 9 12.70 -5.93 -36.53
C ARG A 9 12.60 -5.30 -35.14
N GLU A 10 13.45 -5.70 -34.20
CA GLU A 10 13.45 -5.11 -32.85
C GLU A 10 14.27 -3.80 -32.78
N ASP A 11 15.25 -3.61 -33.64
CA ASP A 11 16.02 -2.35 -33.70
C ASP A 11 15.26 -1.17 -34.34
N ALA A 12 14.17 -1.43 -35.03
CA ALA A 12 13.37 -0.39 -35.67
C ALA A 12 12.56 0.49 -34.72
N TYR A 13 12.33 0.06 -33.48
CA TYR A 13 11.61 0.87 -32.47
C TYR A 13 12.51 1.83 -31.68
N ILE A 14 13.83 1.62 -31.71
CA ILE A 14 14.80 2.49 -31.01
C ILE A 14 15.42 3.52 -31.97
N LEU A 15 15.40 3.28 -33.27
CA LEU A 15 16.09 4.11 -34.27
C LEU A 15 15.20 5.14 -34.99
N THR A 16 13.89 5.07 -34.87
CA THR A 16 12.98 6.07 -35.47
C THR A 16 12.84 7.38 -34.68
N ALA A 17 13.53 7.52 -33.55
CA ALA A 17 13.54 8.77 -32.77
C ALA A 17 14.78 9.69 -33.05
N LEU A 18 15.65 9.33 -34.00
CA LEU A 18 16.93 10.04 -34.16
C LEU A 18 17.26 10.53 -35.58
N SER A 19 16.34 10.55 -36.52
CA SER A 19 16.63 11.14 -37.84
C SER A 19 15.45 11.98 -38.36
N GLY A 20 15.52 13.26 -38.08
CA GLY A 20 14.63 14.24 -38.70
C GLY A 20 14.71 15.61 -38.04
N PHE A 21 15.52 16.47 -38.56
CA PHE A 21 15.38 17.91 -38.79
C PHE A 21 16.56 18.76 -38.38
N LEU A 22 17.38 19.03 -39.37
CA LEU A 22 18.14 20.22 -39.50
C LEU A 22 17.45 21.07 -40.58
N ILE A 23 16.63 22.04 -40.18
CA ILE A 23 16.30 23.24 -40.96
C ILE A 23 16.25 24.39 -40.01
N LEU A 24 17.21 25.32 -40.17
CA LEU A 24 17.24 26.62 -39.51
C LEU A 24 16.14 27.49 -40.09
N ALA A 25 15.21 27.94 -39.26
CA ALA A 25 14.42 29.13 -39.54
C ALA A 25 14.17 29.88 -38.23
N ALA A 26 14.79 31.06 -38.14
CA ALA A 26 14.53 32.01 -37.09
C ALA A 26 13.06 32.47 -37.17
N LEU A 27 12.28 32.19 -36.12
CA LEU A 27 10.99 32.82 -35.91
C LEU A 27 10.85 33.22 -34.45
N THR A 28 10.56 34.49 -34.29
CA THR A 28 10.21 35.24 -33.09
C THR A 28 9.24 34.45 -32.20
N VAL A 29 9.64 34.24 -30.94
CA VAL A 29 8.78 33.63 -29.91
C VAL A 29 7.69 34.63 -29.55
N SER A 30 6.54 34.45 -30.15
CA SER A 30 5.26 34.93 -29.60
C SER A 30 4.79 33.90 -28.56
N CYS A 31 4.62 34.33 -27.31
CA CYS A 31 3.94 33.55 -26.28
C CYS A 31 2.49 33.30 -26.70
N SER A 32 2.24 32.28 -27.49
CA SER A 32 0.92 31.69 -27.64
C SER A 32 0.66 30.77 -26.46
N LYS A 33 -0.36 31.08 -25.67
CA LYS A 33 -0.97 30.15 -24.72
C LYS A 33 -1.19 28.84 -25.46
N GLY A 34 -0.62 27.74 -24.94
CA GLY A 34 -0.94 26.41 -25.42
C GLY A 34 -2.46 26.20 -25.41
N PRO A 35 -2.99 25.25 -26.19
CA PRO A 35 -4.42 24.97 -26.19
C PRO A 35 -4.88 24.76 -24.76
N ALA A 36 -5.93 25.51 -24.38
CA ALA A 36 -6.60 25.32 -23.11
C ALA A 36 -6.93 23.81 -23.00
N VAL A 37 -6.36 23.16 -22.00
CA VAL A 37 -6.79 21.80 -21.64
C VAL A 37 -8.20 22.04 -21.12
N ASP A 38 -9.21 21.53 -21.83
CA ASP A 38 -10.58 21.56 -21.38
C ASP A 38 -10.61 21.00 -19.95
N GLU A 39 -10.95 21.85 -18.98
CA GLU A 39 -11.35 21.38 -17.67
C GLU A 39 -12.48 20.37 -17.91
N PRO A 40 -12.50 19.22 -17.23
CA PRO A 40 -13.55 18.25 -17.39
C PRO A 40 -14.88 18.95 -17.18
N THR A 41 -15.68 19.01 -18.22
CA THR A 41 -17.06 19.50 -18.14
C THR A 41 -17.75 18.74 -17.03
N HIS A 42 -18.37 19.43 -16.10
CA HIS A 42 -19.16 18.85 -15.02
C HIS A 42 -20.16 17.85 -15.63
N GLY A 43 -19.86 16.54 -15.57
CA GLY A 43 -20.72 15.47 -16.07
C GLY A 43 -20.05 14.22 -16.62
N GLU A 44 -18.77 14.25 -17.00
CA GLU A 44 -18.07 13.01 -17.40
C GLU A 44 -17.66 12.22 -16.15
N SER A 45 -18.26 11.05 -16.02
CA SER A 45 -17.85 10.07 -15.01
C SER A 45 -16.42 9.59 -15.31
N ILE A 46 -15.60 9.42 -14.28
CA ILE A 46 -14.29 8.76 -14.41
C ILE A 46 -14.43 7.38 -15.08
N LEU A 47 -15.57 6.73 -14.90
CA LEU A 47 -15.91 5.45 -15.52
C LEU A 47 -15.99 5.53 -17.05
N ASP A 48 -16.31 6.69 -17.64
CA ASP A 48 -16.41 6.86 -19.09
C ASP A 48 -15.04 6.87 -19.79
N ARG A 49 -13.95 6.99 -19.02
CA ARG A 49 -12.56 6.99 -19.54
C ARG A 49 -11.89 5.62 -19.48
N VAL A 50 -12.55 4.62 -18.91
CA VAL A 50 -11.96 3.30 -18.65
C VAL A 50 -12.19 2.39 -19.84
N VAL A 51 -11.10 1.81 -20.36
CA VAL A 51 -11.17 0.73 -21.36
C VAL A 51 -11.85 -0.48 -20.71
N HIS A 52 -13.07 -0.80 -21.17
CA HIS A 52 -13.77 -2.02 -20.76
C HIS A 52 -13.03 -3.23 -21.31
N ILE A 53 -12.49 -4.03 -20.43
CA ILE A 53 -11.98 -5.37 -20.73
C ILE A 53 -12.89 -6.34 -20.01
N GLU A 54 -13.55 -7.24 -20.73
CA GLU A 54 -14.37 -8.27 -20.09
C GLU A 54 -13.47 -9.15 -19.20
N PRO A 55 -13.78 -9.31 -17.92
CA PRO A 55 -12.97 -10.11 -17.02
C PRO A 55 -13.04 -11.60 -17.42
N ALA A 56 -11.88 -12.22 -17.61
CA ALA A 56 -11.74 -13.62 -17.97
C ALA A 56 -10.78 -14.36 -17.05
N LEU A 57 -11.07 -15.63 -16.75
CA LEU A 57 -10.19 -16.47 -15.96
C LEU A 57 -8.91 -16.80 -16.75
N VAL A 58 -7.76 -16.52 -16.14
CA VAL A 58 -6.46 -16.96 -16.63
C VAL A 58 -5.96 -18.08 -15.73
N THR A 59 -5.66 -19.24 -16.34
CA THR A 59 -5.21 -20.45 -15.66
C THR A 59 -3.72 -20.75 -15.88
N SER A 60 -3.05 -19.96 -16.72
CA SER A 60 -1.61 -20.03 -16.94
C SER A 60 -1.02 -18.64 -17.06
N ILE A 61 0.05 -18.36 -16.33
CA ILE A 61 0.75 -17.08 -16.43
C ILE A 61 1.67 -17.14 -17.65
N PRO A 62 1.57 -16.19 -18.59
CA PRO A 62 2.44 -16.16 -19.76
C PRO A 62 3.92 -16.07 -19.36
N ALA A 63 4.79 -16.72 -20.12
CA ALA A 63 6.22 -16.55 -19.95
C ALA A 63 6.58 -15.09 -20.25
N THR A 64 7.10 -14.38 -19.25
CA THR A 64 7.57 -13.02 -19.35
C THR A 64 9.07 -12.97 -19.01
N PHE A 65 9.72 -11.89 -19.35
CA PHE A 65 11.12 -11.69 -19.00
C PHE A 65 11.25 -10.70 -17.84
N ARG A 66 12.31 -10.83 -17.07
CA ARG A 66 12.68 -9.82 -16.08
C ARG A 66 13.49 -8.72 -16.75
N TRP A 67 13.12 -7.47 -16.55
CA TRP A 67 13.87 -6.33 -17.07
C TRP A 67 15.33 -6.32 -16.61
N CYS A 68 15.58 -6.69 -15.36
CA CYS A 68 16.93 -6.78 -14.81
C CYS A 68 17.83 -7.76 -15.57
N ASP A 69 17.28 -8.74 -16.29
CA ASP A 69 18.07 -9.68 -17.08
C ASP A 69 18.41 -9.13 -18.49
N ARG A 70 17.73 -8.06 -18.91
CA ARG A 70 17.91 -7.42 -20.23
C ARG A 70 18.62 -6.07 -20.16
N ILE A 71 18.73 -5.45 -18.99
CA ILE A 71 19.40 -4.15 -18.84
C ILE A 71 20.89 -4.40 -18.62
N GLU A 72 21.70 -3.91 -19.55
CA GLU A 72 23.16 -4.02 -19.45
C GLU A 72 23.74 -3.03 -18.44
N GLY A 73 24.83 -3.45 -17.78
CA GLY A 73 25.58 -2.61 -16.86
C GLY A 73 24.97 -2.42 -15.47
N LEU A 74 23.97 -3.21 -15.11
CA LEU A 74 23.50 -3.31 -13.74
C LEU A 74 24.53 -3.99 -12.84
N ASP A 75 24.90 -3.33 -11.74
CA ASP A 75 25.73 -3.88 -10.66
C ASP A 75 24.79 -4.66 -9.71
N LYS A 76 24.69 -5.97 -9.91
CA LYS A 76 23.78 -6.86 -9.17
C LYS A 76 24.51 -7.48 -7.98
N ARG A 77 23.87 -7.44 -6.81
CA ARG A 77 24.45 -7.96 -5.56
C ARG A 77 23.40 -8.66 -4.71
N ARG A 78 23.87 -9.54 -3.84
CA ARG A 78 23.13 -9.97 -2.65
C ARG A 78 23.83 -9.38 -1.45
N ILE A 79 23.07 -8.69 -0.59
CA ILE A 79 23.60 -7.99 0.59
C ILE A 79 23.00 -8.66 1.83
N ASP A 80 23.86 -9.17 2.71
CA ASP A 80 23.46 -9.66 4.03
C ASP A 80 23.06 -8.46 4.92
N VAL A 81 21.82 -8.47 5.37
CA VAL A 81 21.24 -7.43 6.23
C VAL A 81 20.98 -7.93 7.66
N GLY A 82 21.63 -9.04 8.03
CA GLY A 82 21.41 -9.72 9.30
C GLY A 82 20.27 -10.74 9.21
N GLY A 83 20.64 -11.99 8.93
CA GLY A 83 19.74 -13.14 8.87
C GLY A 83 18.93 -13.30 7.57
N ALA A 84 19.14 -12.44 6.58
CA ALA A 84 18.65 -12.61 5.22
C ALA A 84 19.56 -11.88 4.24
N GLU A 85 19.63 -12.38 3.00
CA GLU A 85 20.28 -11.72 1.89
C GLU A 85 19.23 -11.01 1.02
N LEU A 86 19.42 -9.71 0.81
CA LEU A 86 18.54 -8.93 -0.06
C LEU A 86 19.18 -8.75 -1.44
N TYR A 87 18.33 -8.84 -2.45
CA TYR A 87 18.71 -8.57 -3.82
C TYR A 87 18.76 -7.06 -4.04
N VAL A 88 19.87 -6.58 -4.57
CA VAL A 88 20.15 -5.16 -4.81
C VAL A 88 20.76 -4.97 -6.19
N GLU A 89 20.33 -3.97 -6.90
CA GLU A 89 20.91 -3.53 -8.16
C GLU A 89 21.30 -2.07 -8.09
N ALA A 90 22.30 -1.70 -8.85
CA ALA A 90 22.64 -0.28 -8.97
C ALA A 90 23.20 0.05 -10.35
N GLU A 91 22.87 1.25 -10.85
CA GLU A 91 23.39 1.78 -12.12
C GLU A 91 23.64 3.28 -12.03
N GLY A 92 24.44 3.80 -12.97
CA GLY A 92 24.78 5.22 -13.03
C GLY A 92 25.84 5.67 -12.03
N LYS A 93 26.07 6.98 -11.98
CA LYS A 93 27.05 7.65 -11.10
C LYS A 93 26.48 8.98 -10.63
N GLY A 94 26.95 9.47 -9.48
CA GLY A 94 26.52 10.75 -8.91
C GLY A 94 25.78 10.58 -7.59
N THR A 95 24.84 11.45 -7.29
CA THR A 95 24.04 11.40 -6.06
C THR A 95 23.33 10.05 -5.93
N PRO A 96 23.57 9.29 -4.86
CA PRO A 96 22.87 8.02 -4.67
C PRO A 96 21.39 8.26 -4.36
N ILE A 97 20.53 7.49 -5.02
CA ILE A 97 19.10 7.47 -4.81
C ILE A 97 18.63 6.03 -4.64
N VAL A 98 17.97 5.71 -3.54
CA VAL A 98 17.31 4.42 -3.34
C VAL A 98 15.84 4.50 -3.70
N LEU A 99 15.36 3.49 -4.42
CA LEU A 99 13.98 3.36 -4.84
C LEU A 99 13.27 2.32 -3.96
N ILE A 100 12.30 2.77 -3.18
CA ILE A 100 11.50 1.92 -2.30
C ILE A 100 10.17 1.63 -2.99
N ASN A 101 9.96 0.38 -3.35
CA ASN A 101 8.79 -0.09 -4.07
C ASN A 101 7.51 -0.04 -3.25
N GLY A 102 6.39 0.06 -3.97
CA GLY A 102 5.03 0.07 -3.44
C GLY A 102 4.54 -1.31 -2.97
N GLY A 103 3.28 -1.40 -2.70
CA GLY A 103 2.61 -2.61 -2.22
C GLY A 103 1.82 -2.36 -0.94
N PRO A 104 2.14 -3.01 0.19
CA PRO A 104 3.32 -3.87 0.47
C PRO A 104 3.38 -5.14 -0.39
N GLY A 105 4.61 -5.59 -0.70
CA GLY A 105 4.84 -6.83 -1.45
C GLY A 105 5.24 -6.62 -2.92
N GLY A 106 5.40 -5.37 -3.37
CA GLY A 106 5.99 -5.07 -4.66
C GLY A 106 7.49 -5.31 -4.71
N THR A 107 8.07 -5.29 -5.90
CA THR A 107 9.49 -5.56 -6.15
C THR A 107 10.18 -4.42 -6.89
N HIS A 108 11.52 -4.49 -7.00
CA HIS A 108 12.32 -3.56 -7.79
C HIS A 108 11.89 -3.48 -9.26
N HIS A 109 11.23 -4.51 -9.77
CA HIS A 109 10.79 -4.61 -11.16
C HIS A 109 9.84 -3.49 -11.59
N TYR A 110 9.10 -2.89 -10.65
CA TYR A 110 8.27 -1.71 -10.89
C TYR A 110 8.98 -0.57 -11.61
N PHE A 111 10.26 -0.37 -11.24
CA PHE A 111 11.00 0.80 -11.67
C PHE A 111 11.70 0.61 -13.01
N HIS A 112 11.77 -0.63 -13.49
CA HIS A 112 12.39 -0.96 -14.76
C HIS A 112 11.40 -0.90 -15.93
N PRO A 113 11.86 -0.47 -17.13
CA PRO A 113 13.20 0.09 -17.43
C PRO A 113 13.29 1.60 -17.17
N TRP A 114 12.27 2.22 -16.60
CA TRP A 114 12.04 3.66 -16.57
C TRP A 114 13.13 4.42 -15.86
N PHE A 115 13.53 3.98 -14.67
CA PHE A 115 14.50 4.67 -13.84
C PHE A 115 15.93 4.59 -14.37
N SER A 116 16.23 3.74 -15.36
CA SER A 116 17.50 3.78 -16.09
C SER A 116 17.75 5.14 -16.78
N ARG A 117 16.71 5.96 -17.00
CA ARG A 117 16.87 7.35 -17.44
C ARG A 117 17.65 8.20 -16.44
N ALA A 118 17.51 7.92 -15.14
CA ALA A 118 18.16 8.67 -14.06
C ALA A 118 19.66 8.38 -13.92
N LYS A 119 20.17 7.25 -14.45
CA LYS A 119 21.61 6.89 -14.39
C LYS A 119 22.54 7.93 -14.99
N LYS A 120 22.01 8.83 -15.82
CA LYS A 120 22.77 9.94 -16.42
C LYS A 120 23.17 11.03 -15.41
N TYR A 121 22.51 11.06 -14.23
CA TYR A 121 22.70 12.12 -13.23
C TYR A 121 22.62 11.65 -11.78
N ALA A 122 22.34 10.37 -11.54
CA ALA A 122 22.25 9.76 -10.22
C ALA A 122 22.86 8.35 -10.20
N ARG A 123 23.27 7.87 -9.04
CA ARG A 123 23.53 6.46 -8.77
C ARG A 123 22.22 5.86 -8.28
N VAL A 124 21.49 5.19 -9.15
CA VAL A 124 20.18 4.61 -8.86
C VAL A 124 20.37 3.25 -8.22
N VAL A 125 19.74 3.03 -7.07
CA VAL A 125 19.76 1.78 -6.31
C VAL A 125 18.33 1.22 -6.27
N TYR A 126 18.19 0.01 -6.73
CA TYR A 126 16.96 -0.79 -6.68
C TYR A 126 17.17 -1.93 -5.70
N TYR A 127 16.13 -2.38 -5.03
CA TYR A 127 16.22 -3.54 -4.16
C TYR A 127 14.86 -4.21 -3.98
N ASP A 128 14.87 -5.47 -3.62
CA ASP A 128 13.70 -6.18 -3.13
C ASP A 128 13.70 -6.20 -1.61
N GLN A 129 12.57 -5.87 -1.02
CA GLN A 129 12.38 -5.96 0.41
C GLN A 129 12.51 -7.42 0.86
N ARG A 130 12.87 -7.64 2.13
CA ARG A 130 12.83 -8.95 2.78
C ARG A 130 11.46 -9.59 2.55
N GLY A 131 11.42 -10.85 2.09
CA GLY A 131 10.18 -11.54 1.76
C GLY A 131 9.58 -11.20 0.40
N CYS A 132 10.28 -10.43 -0.44
CA CYS A 132 9.80 -10.03 -1.77
C CYS A 132 10.81 -10.36 -2.86
N GLY A 133 10.31 -10.59 -4.06
CA GLY A 133 11.07 -10.70 -5.31
C GLY A 133 12.19 -11.71 -5.28
N LEU A 134 13.39 -11.23 -5.52
CA LEU A 134 14.63 -12.02 -5.54
C LEU A 134 15.36 -12.06 -4.19
N SER A 135 14.85 -11.36 -3.18
CA SER A 135 15.37 -11.40 -1.80
C SER A 135 14.94 -12.67 -1.05
N ASP A 136 15.63 -12.97 0.05
CA ASP A 136 15.28 -14.11 0.89
C ASP A 136 13.89 -13.93 1.54
N PHE A 137 13.11 -15.00 1.55
CA PHE A 137 11.81 -15.08 2.21
C PHE A 137 11.96 -15.50 3.68
N LYS A 138 12.79 -14.74 4.42
CA LYS A 138 13.07 -14.98 5.83
C LYS A 138 12.61 -13.78 6.66
N PRO A 139 11.60 -13.95 7.54
CA PRO A 139 11.29 -12.91 8.51
C PRO A 139 12.51 -12.66 9.38
N GLY A 140 12.82 -11.40 9.68
CA GLY A 140 13.89 -11.02 10.59
C GLY A 140 13.50 -11.24 12.06
N GLU A 141 14.35 -10.83 12.99
CA GLU A 141 14.06 -10.86 14.44
C GLU A 141 12.76 -10.11 14.81
N LYS A 142 12.46 -9.04 14.09
CA LYS A 142 11.23 -8.25 14.22
C LYS A 142 10.09 -8.72 13.29
N GLY A 143 10.26 -9.85 12.64
CA GLY A 143 9.34 -10.37 11.63
C GLY A 143 9.34 -9.53 10.34
N TYR A 144 8.35 -9.73 9.49
CA TYR A 144 8.05 -8.82 8.39
C TYR A 144 7.40 -7.55 8.98
N SER A 145 8.22 -6.58 9.41
CA SER A 145 7.75 -5.34 10.02
C SER A 145 8.34 -4.13 9.32
N VAL A 146 7.65 -2.99 9.42
CA VAL A 146 8.16 -1.74 8.84
C VAL A 146 9.46 -1.29 9.50
N GLU A 147 9.64 -1.61 10.78
CA GLU A 147 10.88 -1.32 11.51
C GLU A 147 12.04 -2.18 10.99
N GLN A 148 11.78 -3.47 10.70
CA GLN A 148 12.79 -4.34 10.09
C GLN A 148 13.13 -3.87 8.68
N ALA A 149 12.14 -3.45 7.89
CA ALA A 149 12.38 -2.93 6.55
C ALA A 149 13.24 -1.65 6.56
N VAL A 150 13.10 -0.79 7.57
CA VAL A 150 13.96 0.40 7.75
C VAL A 150 15.39 0.00 8.13
N GLU A 151 15.58 -1.00 8.98
CA GLU A 151 16.91 -1.50 9.34
C GLU A 151 17.60 -2.19 8.16
N ASP A 152 16.84 -2.91 7.35
CA ASP A 152 17.34 -3.50 6.11
C ASP A 152 17.82 -2.44 5.12
N LEU A 153 17.07 -1.34 4.95
CA LEU A 153 17.50 -0.18 4.15
C LEU A 153 18.81 0.42 4.66
N GLU A 154 18.94 0.60 5.97
CA GLU A 154 20.15 1.16 6.58
C GLU A 154 21.36 0.21 6.40
N ALA A 155 21.14 -1.09 6.47
CA ALA A 155 22.17 -2.09 6.19
C ALA A 155 22.63 -2.04 4.72
N ILE A 156 21.69 -1.92 3.77
CA ILE A 156 22.02 -1.75 2.33
C ILE A 156 22.84 -0.47 2.13
N ARG A 157 22.42 0.67 2.70
CA ARG A 157 23.16 1.93 2.58
C ARG A 157 24.64 1.79 3.01
N LYS A 158 24.83 1.17 4.19
CA LYS A 158 26.17 0.92 4.76
C LYS A 158 26.99 -0.01 3.88
N ALA A 159 26.41 -1.13 3.41
CA ALA A 159 27.07 -2.09 2.57
C ALA A 159 27.50 -1.51 1.21
N LEU A 160 26.74 -0.53 0.69
CA LEU A 160 27.09 0.20 -0.54
C LEU A 160 28.07 1.35 -0.29
N GLY A 161 28.41 1.65 0.97
CA GLY A 161 29.38 2.68 1.34
C GLY A 161 28.87 4.12 1.17
N PHE A 162 27.56 4.35 1.14
CA PHE A 162 27.02 5.69 1.02
C PHE A 162 26.92 6.37 2.39
N GLU A 163 27.49 7.58 2.51
CA GLU A 163 27.29 8.41 3.70
C GLU A 163 25.83 8.84 3.83
N LYS A 164 25.26 9.32 2.75
CA LYS A 164 23.86 9.73 2.63
C LYS A 164 23.31 9.33 1.27
N TRP A 165 21.99 9.24 1.18
CA TRP A 165 21.31 9.07 -0.10
C TRP A 165 20.00 9.85 -0.17
N VAL A 166 19.49 10.02 -1.37
CA VAL A 166 18.11 10.43 -1.60
C VAL A 166 17.23 9.20 -1.44
N VAL A 167 16.14 9.33 -0.71
CA VAL A 167 15.19 8.26 -0.49
C VAL A 167 13.94 8.56 -1.29
N LEU A 168 13.63 7.74 -2.30
CA LEU A 168 12.42 7.83 -3.09
C LEU A 168 11.49 6.67 -2.70
N GLY A 169 10.32 6.99 -2.19
CA GLY A 169 9.30 6.00 -1.88
C GLY A 169 8.06 6.13 -2.77
N TYR A 170 7.70 5.02 -3.44
CA TYR A 170 6.52 4.92 -4.28
C TYR A 170 5.36 4.26 -3.53
N SER A 171 4.20 4.91 -3.47
CA SER A 171 2.99 4.34 -2.84
C SER A 171 3.25 3.95 -1.37
N TYR A 172 3.10 2.67 -1.02
CA TYR A 172 3.52 2.13 0.28
C TYR A 172 5.01 2.42 0.59
N GLY A 173 5.89 2.35 -0.42
CA GLY A 173 7.29 2.74 -0.27
C GLY A 173 7.46 4.17 0.22
N GLY A 174 6.51 5.07 -0.07
CA GLY A 174 6.47 6.42 0.48
C GLY A 174 6.23 6.45 1.99
N PHE A 175 5.49 5.50 2.53
CA PHE A 175 5.39 5.30 3.98
C PHE A 175 6.75 4.89 4.57
N LEU A 176 7.42 3.91 3.96
CA LEU A 176 8.76 3.48 4.42
C LEU A 176 9.81 4.58 4.28
N ALA A 177 9.76 5.39 3.22
CA ALA A 177 10.66 6.52 3.03
C ALA A 177 10.50 7.58 4.13
N GLN A 178 9.26 7.87 4.52
CA GLN A 178 8.97 8.75 5.65
C GLN A 178 9.49 8.15 6.95
N LEU A 179 9.21 6.87 7.23
CA LEU A 179 9.68 6.20 8.44
C LEU A 179 11.22 6.14 8.51
N TYR A 180 11.88 5.82 7.40
CA TYR A 180 13.34 5.84 7.31
C TYR A 180 13.90 7.24 7.61
N THR A 181 13.28 8.29 7.05
CA THR A 181 13.69 9.68 7.28
C THR A 181 13.52 10.09 8.75
N VAL A 182 12.46 9.64 9.41
CA VAL A 182 12.22 9.90 10.83
C VAL A 182 13.25 9.17 11.73
N LEU A 183 13.59 7.93 11.38
CA LEU A 183 14.50 7.13 12.19
C LEU A 183 15.99 7.40 11.91
N HIS A 184 16.34 7.84 10.70
CA HIS A 184 17.71 8.08 10.23
C HIS A 184 17.85 9.39 9.45
N PRO A 185 17.42 10.56 10.00
CA PRO A 185 17.43 11.83 9.27
C PRO A 185 18.84 12.25 8.83
N GLU A 186 19.88 11.86 9.58
CA GLU A 186 21.28 12.14 9.26
C GLU A 186 21.76 11.47 8.00
N ASN A 187 21.13 10.39 7.54
CA ASN A 187 21.51 9.60 6.38
C ASN A 187 20.71 9.97 5.12
N VAL A 188 19.80 10.94 5.22
CA VAL A 188 18.96 11.40 4.11
C VAL A 188 19.45 12.73 3.57
N SER A 189 19.75 12.80 2.28
CA SER A 189 20.09 14.04 1.57
C SER A 189 18.88 14.68 0.89
N GLY A 190 17.80 13.93 0.68
CA GLY A 190 16.53 14.38 0.14
C GLY A 190 15.48 13.29 0.24
N LEU A 191 14.23 13.66 0.46
CA LEU A 191 13.07 12.78 0.52
C LEU A 191 12.19 13.02 -0.69
N ILE A 192 11.82 11.95 -1.41
CA ILE A 192 10.89 12.01 -2.53
C ILE A 192 9.72 11.06 -2.26
N LEU A 193 8.53 11.62 -2.26
CA LEU A 193 7.27 10.91 -2.05
C LEU A 193 6.50 10.86 -3.37
N LEU A 194 6.42 9.68 -3.97
CA LEU A 194 5.83 9.45 -5.28
C LEU A 194 4.51 8.68 -5.14
N GLY A 195 3.37 9.34 -5.40
CA GLY A 195 2.05 8.73 -5.20
C GLY A 195 1.89 8.13 -3.79
N ALA A 196 2.54 8.74 -2.79
CA ALA A 196 2.88 8.13 -1.54
C ALA A 196 1.70 7.98 -0.58
N SER A 197 1.76 6.96 0.28
CA SER A 197 0.90 6.86 1.46
C SER A 197 1.28 7.93 2.48
N PRO A 198 0.32 8.74 2.98
CA PRO A 198 0.60 9.76 3.99
C PRO A 198 0.74 9.20 5.41
N GLY A 199 0.62 7.89 5.55
CA GLY A 199 0.56 7.19 6.83
C GLY A 199 -0.76 6.46 7.02
N MET A 200 -0.73 5.29 7.65
CA MET A 200 -1.93 4.44 7.80
C MET A 200 -2.96 4.96 8.80
N ARG A 201 -2.58 5.94 9.61
CA ARG A 201 -3.46 6.57 10.62
C ARG A 201 -4.09 7.87 10.15
N ALA A 202 -3.69 8.35 8.98
CA ALA A 202 -4.30 9.53 8.38
C ALA A 202 -5.79 9.28 8.13
N ASP A 203 -6.63 10.23 8.51
CA ASP A 203 -8.06 10.19 8.16
C ASP A 203 -8.20 10.53 6.66
N LEU A 204 -8.12 9.49 5.85
CA LEU A 204 -8.28 9.60 4.40
C LEU A 204 -9.74 9.69 3.97
N GLY A 205 -10.69 9.59 4.91
CA GLY A 205 -12.11 9.48 4.59
C GLY A 205 -12.47 8.08 4.04
N PRO A 206 -13.66 7.93 3.46
CA PRO A 206 -14.09 6.66 2.91
C PRO A 206 -13.17 6.21 1.78
N SER A 207 -12.89 4.91 1.73
CA SER A 207 -12.18 4.29 0.61
C SER A 207 -13.01 4.46 -0.67
N ARG A 208 -12.32 4.73 -1.77
CA ARG A 208 -12.91 4.74 -3.11
C ARG A 208 -12.78 3.37 -3.80
N GLU A 209 -12.35 2.33 -3.05
CA GLU A 209 -12.31 0.96 -3.56
C GLU A 209 -13.69 0.56 -4.07
N GLY A 210 -13.73 0.04 -5.28
CA GLY A 210 -14.95 -0.40 -5.94
C GLY A 210 -15.77 0.69 -6.65
N GLU A 211 -15.40 1.98 -6.57
CA GLU A 211 -16.04 3.03 -7.40
C GLU A 211 -15.77 2.83 -8.90
N PHE A 212 -14.71 2.10 -9.23
CA PHE A 212 -14.24 1.89 -10.60
C PHE A 212 -14.82 0.64 -11.27
N MET A 213 -15.63 -0.12 -10.57
CA MET A 213 -16.28 -1.34 -11.08
C MET A 213 -17.79 -1.24 -10.93
N SER A 214 -18.51 -1.59 -11.99
CA SER A 214 -19.94 -1.83 -11.92
C SER A 214 -20.25 -3.05 -11.04
N GLU A 215 -21.47 -3.15 -10.53
CA GLU A 215 -21.91 -4.33 -9.77
C GLU A 215 -21.79 -5.64 -10.59
N ALA A 216 -22.01 -5.57 -11.91
CA ALA A 216 -21.83 -6.72 -12.80
C ALA A 216 -20.36 -7.18 -12.84
N GLU A 217 -19.41 -6.26 -12.92
CA GLU A 217 -17.98 -6.58 -12.88
C GLU A 217 -17.55 -7.12 -11.53
N LYS A 218 -18.03 -6.55 -10.42
CA LYS A 218 -17.76 -7.09 -9.07
C LYS A 218 -18.26 -8.53 -8.92
N ASN A 219 -19.48 -8.80 -9.40
CA ASN A 219 -20.06 -10.15 -9.40
C ASN A 219 -19.20 -11.09 -10.25
N ARG A 220 -18.78 -10.66 -11.45
CA ARG A 220 -17.92 -11.45 -12.31
C ARG A 220 -16.56 -11.75 -11.65
N MET A 221 -15.97 -10.77 -10.96
CA MET A 221 -14.74 -10.99 -10.20
C MET A 221 -14.91 -12.03 -9.07
N ALA A 222 -16.06 -12.02 -8.41
CA ALA A 222 -16.38 -13.04 -7.40
C ALA A 222 -16.56 -14.44 -8.00
N GLU A 223 -17.10 -14.53 -9.21
CA GLU A 223 -17.18 -15.78 -9.98
C GLU A 223 -15.80 -16.27 -10.37
N LEU A 224 -14.96 -15.41 -10.96
CA LEU A 224 -13.59 -15.76 -11.35
C LEU A 224 -12.75 -16.31 -10.19
N ARG A 225 -12.94 -15.78 -8.98
CA ARG A 225 -12.28 -16.32 -7.78
C ARG A 225 -12.72 -17.75 -7.49
N ARG A 226 -14.02 -18.04 -7.58
CA ARG A 226 -14.55 -19.40 -7.40
C ARG A 226 -14.06 -20.35 -8.50
N GLU A 227 -14.10 -19.90 -9.75
CA GLU A 227 -13.58 -20.67 -10.89
C GLU A 227 -12.09 -21.02 -10.71
N LEU A 228 -11.28 -20.06 -10.20
CA LEU A 228 -9.86 -20.30 -9.91
C LEU A 228 -9.67 -21.29 -8.77
N ASP A 229 -10.46 -21.18 -7.69
CA ASP A 229 -10.42 -22.12 -6.58
C ASP A 229 -10.77 -23.54 -7.02
N ASP A 230 -11.79 -23.69 -7.86
CA ASP A 230 -12.21 -24.99 -8.40
C ASP A 230 -11.17 -25.56 -9.39
N TYR A 231 -10.60 -24.71 -10.25
CA TYR A 231 -9.50 -25.08 -11.11
C TYR A 231 -8.28 -25.56 -10.31
N ALA A 232 -7.91 -24.84 -9.26
CA ALA A 232 -6.79 -25.17 -8.40
C ALA A 232 -6.99 -26.51 -7.68
N LYS A 233 -8.19 -26.78 -7.15
CA LYS A 233 -8.54 -28.06 -6.52
C LYS A 233 -8.50 -29.20 -7.52
N THR A 234 -9.13 -29.03 -8.68
CA THR A 234 -9.20 -30.06 -9.73
C THR A 234 -7.83 -30.46 -10.23
N ASN A 235 -6.91 -29.50 -10.34
CA ASN A 235 -5.55 -29.74 -10.84
C ASN A 235 -4.51 -29.93 -9.73
N ALA A 236 -4.93 -30.00 -8.45
CA ALA A 236 -4.06 -30.16 -7.29
C ALA A 236 -2.88 -29.17 -7.27
N LEU A 237 -3.14 -27.91 -7.59
CA LEU A 237 -2.10 -26.89 -7.72
C LEU A 237 -1.41 -26.62 -6.36
N PRO A 238 -0.07 -26.47 -6.34
CA PRO A 238 0.63 -25.98 -5.16
C PRO A 238 0.09 -24.62 -4.70
N ARG A 239 -0.02 -24.41 -3.38
CA ARG A 239 -0.56 -23.17 -2.81
C ARG A 239 0.12 -21.90 -3.37
N GLN A 240 1.43 -21.92 -3.55
CA GLN A 240 2.18 -20.80 -4.11
C GLN A 240 1.69 -20.45 -5.53
N GLN A 241 1.47 -21.46 -6.37
CA GLN A 241 0.95 -21.25 -7.74
C GLN A 241 -0.48 -20.68 -7.73
N VAL A 242 -1.32 -21.10 -6.76
CA VAL A 242 -2.67 -20.51 -6.60
C VAL A 242 -2.57 -19.04 -6.23
N VAL A 243 -1.65 -18.66 -5.33
CA VAL A 243 -1.41 -17.27 -4.96
C VAL A 243 -0.96 -16.44 -6.18
N GLU A 244 -0.01 -16.93 -6.95
CA GLU A 244 0.48 -16.26 -8.16
C GLU A 244 -0.62 -16.07 -9.21
N LEU A 245 -1.42 -17.11 -9.47
CA LEU A 245 -2.58 -17.02 -10.36
C LEU A 245 -3.64 -16.05 -9.84
N SER A 246 -3.89 -16.02 -8.53
CA SER A 246 -4.83 -15.08 -7.91
C SER A 246 -4.38 -13.63 -8.08
N ILE A 247 -3.10 -13.35 -7.83
CA ILE A 247 -2.51 -12.03 -8.05
C ILE A 247 -2.63 -11.63 -9.51
N TYR A 248 -2.25 -12.53 -10.42
CA TYR A 248 -2.30 -12.26 -11.85
C TYR A 248 -3.73 -11.98 -12.35
N ASN A 249 -4.72 -12.79 -11.95
CA ASN A 249 -6.12 -12.58 -12.30
C ASN A 249 -6.67 -11.26 -11.72
N ASN A 250 -6.35 -10.94 -10.47
CA ASN A 250 -6.74 -9.67 -9.86
C ASN A 250 -6.12 -8.47 -10.59
N PHE A 251 -4.87 -8.58 -11.00
CA PHE A 251 -4.18 -7.52 -11.73
C PHE A 251 -4.79 -7.30 -13.12
N LEU A 252 -5.10 -8.36 -13.86
CA LEU A 252 -5.67 -8.24 -15.21
C LEU A 252 -7.13 -7.78 -15.20
N ASN A 253 -7.91 -8.23 -14.24
CA ASN A 253 -9.37 -8.10 -14.26
C ASN A 253 -9.90 -7.11 -13.24
N GLY A 254 -9.14 -6.79 -12.18
CA GLY A 254 -9.58 -5.99 -11.05
C GLY A 254 -9.51 -4.48 -11.26
N ASP A 255 -9.91 -3.75 -10.22
CA ASP A 255 -9.87 -2.28 -10.17
C ASP A 255 -8.47 -1.70 -10.28
N TRP A 256 -7.47 -2.49 -9.94
CA TRP A 256 -6.07 -2.08 -9.91
C TRP A 256 -5.63 -1.32 -11.16
N LYS A 257 -5.97 -1.84 -12.34
CA LYS A 257 -5.62 -1.21 -13.62
C LYS A 257 -6.28 0.15 -13.82
N ARG A 258 -7.49 0.35 -13.26
CA ARG A 258 -8.27 1.59 -13.41
C ARG A 258 -7.83 2.66 -12.43
N GLN A 259 -7.45 2.24 -11.23
CA GLN A 259 -6.95 3.15 -10.18
C GLN A 259 -5.54 3.66 -10.49
N ASN A 260 -4.70 2.81 -11.08
CA ASN A 260 -3.27 3.06 -11.22
C ASN A 260 -2.87 3.71 -12.53
N PHE A 261 -3.73 3.72 -13.55
CA PHE A 261 -3.40 4.28 -14.85
C PHE A 261 -4.48 5.23 -15.36
N TYR A 262 -4.06 6.38 -15.84
CA TYR A 262 -4.92 7.33 -16.55
C TYR A 262 -5.34 6.76 -17.91
N ARG A 263 -4.42 6.08 -18.60
CA ARG A 263 -4.66 5.36 -19.86
C ARG A 263 -4.01 3.98 -19.82
N PRO A 264 -4.67 2.98 -19.19
CA PRO A 264 -4.10 1.64 -19.12
C PRO A 264 -3.97 1.01 -20.50
N SER A 265 -2.82 0.36 -20.78
CA SER A 265 -2.64 -0.46 -21.96
C SER A 265 -2.55 -1.94 -21.56
N PRO A 266 -3.16 -2.86 -22.34
CA PRO A 266 -3.08 -4.30 -22.06
C PRO A 266 -1.66 -4.84 -21.98
N ASP A 267 -0.76 -4.36 -22.84
CA ASP A 267 0.64 -4.81 -22.87
C ASP A 267 1.41 -4.41 -21.62
N ARG A 268 1.17 -3.20 -21.11
CA ARG A 268 1.75 -2.71 -19.87
C ARG A 268 1.33 -3.55 -18.67
N LEU A 269 0.06 -3.92 -18.62
CA LEU A 269 -0.52 -4.72 -17.57
C LEU A 269 0.00 -6.16 -17.57
N ALA A 270 0.22 -6.75 -18.75
CA ALA A 270 0.67 -8.13 -18.88
C ALA A 270 2.15 -8.31 -18.50
N GLN A 271 3.01 -7.32 -18.74
CA GLN A 271 4.46 -7.43 -18.56
C GLN A 271 4.91 -7.35 -17.11
N GLY A 272 4.19 -6.61 -16.25
CA GLY A 272 4.61 -6.32 -14.89
C GLY A 272 4.13 -7.31 -13.84
N ALA A 273 2.90 -7.80 -14.00
CA ALA A 273 2.14 -8.45 -12.93
C ALA A 273 2.87 -9.58 -12.19
N LEU A 274 3.64 -10.41 -12.89
CA LEU A 274 4.29 -11.58 -12.29
C LEU A 274 5.50 -11.23 -11.43
N TYR A 275 6.30 -10.27 -11.88
CA TYR A 275 7.56 -9.92 -11.20
C TYR A 275 7.43 -8.74 -10.26
N GLU A 276 6.44 -7.90 -10.47
CA GLU A 276 6.16 -6.73 -9.63
C GLU A 276 5.56 -7.09 -8.27
N TRP A 277 4.92 -8.28 -8.14
CA TRP A 277 4.16 -8.69 -6.95
C TRP A 277 4.60 -10.06 -6.39
N ALA A 278 5.85 -10.40 -6.47
CA ALA A 278 6.38 -11.64 -5.90
C ALA A 278 6.72 -11.44 -4.41
N HIS A 279 5.94 -12.03 -3.52
CA HIS A 279 6.19 -11.94 -2.07
C HIS A 279 5.79 -13.22 -1.32
N ASP A 280 6.34 -13.38 -0.10
CA ASP A 280 5.93 -14.43 0.83
C ASP A 280 4.44 -14.31 1.15
N GLN A 281 3.76 -15.45 1.23
CA GLN A 281 2.31 -15.54 1.46
C GLN A 281 1.82 -14.83 2.74
N ASN A 282 2.70 -14.67 3.74
CA ASN A 282 2.37 -14.02 5.01
C ASN A 282 2.78 -12.55 5.04
N PHE A 283 3.54 -12.09 4.05
CA PHE A 283 4.16 -10.77 4.06
C PHE A 283 3.13 -9.65 4.22
N ASN A 284 2.12 -9.59 3.36
CA ASN A 284 1.14 -8.50 3.36
C ASN A 284 0.33 -8.41 4.65
N SER A 285 -0.08 -9.55 5.21
CA SER A 285 -0.88 -9.57 6.43
C SER A 285 -0.11 -9.04 7.65
N VAL A 286 1.19 -9.35 7.71
CA VAL A 286 2.06 -8.93 8.82
C VAL A 286 2.53 -7.50 8.64
N MET A 287 2.89 -7.08 7.42
CA MET A 287 3.30 -5.70 7.16
C MET A 287 2.18 -4.69 7.45
N GLY A 288 0.94 -5.01 7.06
CA GLY A 288 -0.22 -4.16 7.36
C GLY A 288 -0.44 -3.93 8.85
N GLN A 289 -0.13 -4.90 9.70
CA GLN A 289 -0.24 -4.77 11.16
C GLN A 289 0.79 -3.79 11.73
N THR A 290 2.00 -3.78 11.18
CA THR A 290 3.08 -2.94 11.70
C THR A 290 3.04 -1.50 11.19
N GLN A 291 2.49 -1.28 9.99
CA GLN A 291 2.22 0.06 9.46
C GLN A 291 1.32 0.90 10.36
N GLY A 292 0.30 0.28 10.94
CA GLY A 292 -0.67 0.96 11.82
C GLY A 292 -0.06 1.59 13.07
N ARG A 293 1.20 1.30 13.39
CA ARG A 293 1.92 1.86 14.53
C ARG A 293 2.34 3.32 14.32
N TRP A 294 2.48 3.76 13.08
CA TRP A 294 3.12 5.02 12.73
C TRP A 294 2.13 6.02 12.14
N ASP A 295 2.09 7.18 12.75
CA ASP A 295 1.30 8.35 12.34
C ASP A 295 2.26 9.52 12.19
N PHE A 296 2.46 10.00 10.98
CA PHE A 296 3.45 11.03 10.68
C PHE A 296 2.97 12.45 10.96
N THR A 297 1.79 12.63 11.56
CA THR A 297 1.29 13.96 11.94
C THR A 297 2.30 14.66 12.86
N GLY A 298 2.76 15.82 12.44
CA GLY A 298 3.75 16.63 13.14
C GLY A 298 5.20 16.13 13.05
N ALA A 299 5.46 14.92 12.50
CA ALA A 299 6.83 14.37 12.42
C ALA A 299 7.79 15.21 11.57
N PHE A 300 7.27 15.95 10.60
CA PHE A 300 8.08 16.74 9.67
C PHE A 300 8.03 18.26 9.94
N GLU A 301 7.58 18.67 11.12
CA GLU A 301 7.70 20.06 11.56
C GLU A 301 9.18 20.44 11.70
N GLY A 302 9.56 21.56 11.08
CA GLY A 302 10.95 22.03 11.09
C GLY A 302 11.94 21.13 10.33
N ASN A 303 11.47 20.18 9.54
CA ASN A 303 12.32 19.29 8.75
C ASN A 303 13.27 20.09 7.82
N PRO A 304 14.61 20.02 8.00
CA PRO A 304 15.57 20.71 7.13
C PRO A 304 15.91 19.90 5.86
N ILE A 305 15.43 18.65 5.75
CA ILE A 305 15.73 17.77 4.63
C ILE A 305 14.86 18.18 3.43
N PRO A 306 15.46 18.49 2.28
CA PRO A 306 14.70 18.79 1.07
C PRO A 306 13.70 17.70 0.75
N THR A 307 12.43 18.08 0.59
CA THR A 307 11.35 17.12 0.32
C THR A 307 10.64 17.48 -0.98
N LEU A 308 10.39 16.47 -1.82
CA LEU A 308 9.59 16.57 -3.03
C LEU A 308 8.42 15.59 -2.94
N VAL A 309 7.20 16.10 -3.06
CA VAL A 309 5.97 15.29 -3.18
C VAL A 309 5.53 15.34 -4.63
N LEU A 310 5.43 14.17 -5.26
CA LEU A 310 5.02 13.99 -6.65
C LEU A 310 3.71 13.20 -6.70
N GLU A 311 2.68 13.82 -7.28
CA GLU A 311 1.35 13.23 -7.40
C GLU A 311 0.90 13.23 -8.86
N GLY A 312 0.20 12.17 -9.28
CA GLY A 312 -0.56 12.19 -10.53
C GLY A 312 -1.87 12.95 -10.34
N ARG A 313 -2.27 13.75 -11.36
CA ARG A 313 -3.55 14.49 -11.31
C ARG A 313 -4.72 13.55 -11.07
N PHE A 314 -4.70 12.40 -11.69
CA PHE A 314 -5.75 11.39 -11.71
C PHE A 314 -5.47 10.19 -10.81
N ASP A 315 -4.52 10.31 -9.86
CA ASP A 315 -4.27 9.26 -8.87
C ASP A 315 -5.45 9.14 -7.91
N LEU A 316 -6.20 8.05 -8.05
CA LEU A 316 -7.40 7.74 -7.29
C LEU A 316 -7.19 6.58 -6.30
N THR A 317 -5.97 6.09 -6.17
CA THR A 317 -5.61 5.01 -5.22
C THR A 317 -5.99 5.39 -3.78
N TRP A 318 -5.97 6.69 -3.49
CA TRP A 318 -6.34 7.27 -2.21
C TRP A 318 -7.46 8.29 -2.37
N SER A 319 -8.06 8.72 -1.26
CA SER A 319 -9.03 9.82 -1.27
C SER A 319 -8.38 11.16 -1.66
N GLU A 320 -9.19 12.12 -2.06
CA GLU A 320 -8.70 13.49 -2.35
C GLU A 320 -7.98 14.14 -1.16
N LYS A 321 -8.36 13.78 0.07
CA LYS A 321 -7.71 14.27 1.30
C LYS A 321 -6.23 13.88 1.40
N LYS A 322 -5.78 12.86 0.68
CA LYS A 322 -4.36 12.43 0.72
C LYS A 322 -3.40 13.57 0.39
N LYS A 323 -3.70 14.30 -0.67
CA LYS A 323 -2.83 15.40 -1.15
C LYS A 323 -2.72 16.51 -0.09
N ASP A 324 -3.84 16.83 0.56
CA ASP A 324 -3.87 17.85 1.62
C ASP A 324 -3.09 17.40 2.86
N ILE A 325 -3.21 16.12 3.23
CA ILE A 325 -2.47 15.55 4.38
C ILE A 325 -0.97 15.56 4.08
N LEU A 326 -0.55 15.09 2.90
CA LEU A 326 0.87 15.13 2.50
C LEU A 326 1.41 16.55 2.47
N LYS A 327 0.64 17.49 1.91
CA LYS A 327 1.00 18.91 1.90
C LYS A 327 1.11 19.49 3.31
N GLY A 328 0.19 19.13 4.20
CA GLY A 328 0.23 19.53 5.61
C GLY A 328 1.43 18.97 6.35
N ASN A 329 1.68 17.66 6.21
CA ASN A 329 2.82 16.99 6.84
C ASN A 329 4.18 17.52 6.32
N HIS A 330 4.26 17.91 5.05
CA HIS A 330 5.50 18.36 4.39
C HIS A 330 5.38 19.81 3.92
N SER A 331 4.93 20.70 4.80
CA SER A 331 4.66 22.12 4.48
C SER A 331 5.86 22.88 3.90
N ASN A 332 7.08 22.49 4.26
CA ASN A 332 8.33 23.05 3.71
C ASN A 332 8.81 22.32 2.43
N GLY A 333 8.10 21.28 2.00
CA GLY A 333 8.41 20.52 0.80
C GLY A 333 7.86 21.16 -0.47
N ARG A 334 8.48 20.86 -1.61
CA ARG A 334 7.95 21.15 -2.93
C ARG A 334 6.91 20.09 -3.31
N MET A 335 5.69 20.50 -3.64
CA MET A 335 4.70 19.61 -4.25
C MET A 335 4.66 19.85 -5.76
N ALA A 336 4.64 18.79 -6.55
CA ALA A 336 4.43 18.84 -8.00
C ALA A 336 3.35 17.82 -8.39
N VAL A 337 2.41 18.28 -9.22
CA VAL A 337 1.34 17.43 -9.78
C VAL A 337 1.65 17.23 -11.25
N ILE A 338 1.70 15.96 -11.67
CA ILE A 338 1.95 15.58 -13.06
C ILE A 338 0.61 15.37 -13.75
N GLU A 339 0.37 16.16 -14.79
CA GLU A 339 -0.86 16.08 -15.59
C GLU A 339 -0.90 14.78 -16.42
N ASN A 340 -2.10 14.30 -16.74
CA ASN A 340 -2.33 13.09 -17.54
C ASN A 340 -1.64 11.82 -16.97
N ALA A 341 -1.49 11.78 -15.66
CA ALA A 341 -0.97 10.64 -14.93
C ALA A 341 -1.89 10.29 -13.75
N ALA A 342 -2.06 8.99 -13.51
CA ALA A 342 -2.66 8.44 -12.32
C ALA A 342 -1.55 7.99 -11.35
N HIS A 343 -1.67 6.80 -10.75
CA HIS A 343 -0.67 6.29 -9.81
C HIS A 343 0.66 5.93 -10.49
N GLY A 344 0.64 5.45 -11.74
CA GLY A 344 1.82 5.12 -12.54
C GLY A 344 2.56 6.33 -13.13
N ILE A 345 2.87 7.34 -12.33
CA ILE A 345 3.32 8.68 -12.74
C ILE A 345 4.55 8.64 -13.67
N TYR A 346 5.55 7.83 -13.31
CA TYR A 346 6.85 7.78 -14.00
C TYR A 346 6.81 7.01 -15.32
N ASP A 347 5.82 6.18 -15.53
CA ASP A 347 5.66 5.39 -16.73
C ASP A 347 4.57 5.97 -17.66
N GLU A 348 3.61 6.72 -17.13
CA GLU A 348 2.60 7.42 -17.92
C GLU A 348 3.10 8.76 -18.48
N GLN A 349 3.87 9.52 -17.68
CA GLN A 349 4.44 10.81 -18.07
C GLN A 349 5.95 10.86 -17.81
N PRO A 350 6.74 9.98 -18.46
CA PRO A 350 8.15 9.82 -18.13
C PRO A 350 8.98 11.07 -18.36
N ASP A 351 8.73 11.83 -19.40
CA ASP A 351 9.54 13.00 -19.73
C ASP A 351 9.40 14.10 -18.68
N GLU A 352 8.17 14.39 -18.27
CA GLU A 352 7.91 15.39 -17.24
C GLU A 352 8.38 14.90 -15.87
N PHE A 353 8.09 13.65 -15.52
CA PHE A 353 8.54 13.06 -14.26
C PHE A 353 10.06 13.13 -14.11
N PHE A 354 10.83 12.64 -15.12
CA PHE A 354 12.30 12.63 -15.05
C PHE A 354 12.91 14.03 -15.17
N ARG A 355 12.21 14.99 -15.77
CA ARG A 355 12.60 16.41 -15.73
C ARG A 355 12.53 16.94 -14.30
N VAL A 356 11.41 16.77 -13.61
CA VAL A 356 11.21 17.24 -12.23
C VAL A 356 12.16 16.53 -11.26
N LEU A 357 12.34 15.21 -11.40
CA LEU A 357 13.26 14.42 -10.61
C LEU A 357 14.72 14.92 -10.75
N LYS A 358 15.16 15.14 -11.99
CA LYS A 358 16.51 15.65 -12.29
C LYS A 358 16.74 17.03 -11.70
N GLU A 359 15.76 17.94 -11.82
CA GLU A 359 15.85 19.29 -11.24
C GLU A 359 16.01 19.21 -9.72
N PHE A 360 15.20 18.38 -9.07
CA PHE A 360 15.27 18.19 -7.62
C PHE A 360 16.64 17.64 -7.19
N ILE A 361 17.11 16.54 -7.80
CA ILE A 361 18.39 15.91 -7.43
C ILE A 361 19.57 16.87 -7.66
N LYS A 362 19.57 17.62 -8.77
CA LYS A 362 20.66 18.57 -9.08
C LYS A 362 20.60 19.83 -8.24
N GLY A 363 19.41 20.20 -7.78
CA GLY A 363 19.18 21.38 -6.94
C GLY A 363 19.27 21.12 -5.44
N LEU A 364 19.62 19.91 -5.00
CA LEU A 364 19.69 19.58 -3.57
C LEU A 364 20.66 20.52 -2.83
N PRO A 365 20.18 21.31 -1.86
CA PRO A 365 21.03 22.13 -1.04
C PRO A 365 21.79 21.25 -0.04
N ARG A 366 22.89 21.78 0.47
CA ARG A 366 23.57 21.16 1.61
C ARG A 366 22.70 21.39 2.86
N VAL A 367 22.27 20.31 3.48
CA VAL A 367 21.48 20.40 4.72
C VAL A 367 22.34 21.02 5.83
N ASP A 368 21.84 22.05 6.50
CA ASP A 368 22.52 22.66 7.61
C ASP A 368 22.67 21.67 8.79
N LYS A 369 23.88 21.54 9.32
CA LYS A 369 24.19 20.56 10.35
C LYS A 369 23.52 20.87 11.68
N THR A 370 23.38 22.16 12.03
CA THR A 370 22.76 22.60 13.28
C THR A 370 21.26 22.33 13.22
N ALA A 371 20.60 22.77 12.14
CA ALA A 371 19.18 22.49 11.91
C ALA A 371 18.88 20.97 11.89
N LEU A 372 19.77 20.18 11.32
CA LEU A 372 19.62 18.72 11.31
C LEU A 372 19.77 18.11 12.70
N ALA A 373 20.68 18.62 13.53
CA ALA A 373 20.86 18.16 14.91
C ALA A 373 19.65 18.52 15.78
N GLU A 374 19.10 19.72 15.63
CA GLU A 374 17.89 20.16 16.30
C GLU A 374 16.68 19.30 15.89
N TYR A 375 16.54 19.05 14.59
CA TYR A 375 15.49 18.19 14.06
C TYR A 375 15.62 16.74 14.55
N ARG A 376 16.86 16.20 14.65
CA ARG A 376 17.10 14.87 15.23
C ARG A 376 16.64 14.81 16.69
N ALA A 377 16.98 15.80 17.51
CA ALA A 377 16.56 15.88 18.91
C ALA A 377 15.03 15.95 19.03
N PHE A 378 14.36 16.73 18.16
CA PHE A 378 12.90 16.76 18.06
C PHE A 378 12.33 15.37 17.73
N LEU A 379 12.88 14.68 16.72
CA LEU A 379 12.41 13.35 16.30
C LEU A 379 12.60 12.29 17.39
N ASP A 380 13.68 12.33 18.17
CA ASP A 380 13.88 11.40 19.29
C ASP A 380 12.76 11.53 20.34
N GLY A 381 12.34 12.75 20.64
CA GLY A 381 11.18 13.03 21.49
C GLY A 381 9.86 12.55 20.85
N TRP A 382 9.67 12.86 19.56
CA TRP A 382 8.48 12.46 18.81
C TRP A 382 8.34 10.93 18.72
N VAL A 383 9.42 10.21 18.37
CA VAL A 383 9.46 8.74 18.31
C VAL A 383 9.16 8.12 19.68
N THR A 384 9.71 8.70 20.75
CA THR A 384 9.44 8.25 22.14
C THR A 384 7.96 8.41 22.48
N ALA A 385 7.38 9.57 22.17
CA ALA A 385 5.97 9.83 22.39
C ALA A 385 5.08 8.90 21.52
N MET A 386 5.47 8.66 20.27
CA MET A 386 4.77 7.75 19.38
C MET A 386 4.74 6.33 19.92
N LYS A 387 5.89 5.79 20.36
CA LYS A 387 6.00 4.45 20.97
C LYS A 387 5.26 4.30 22.29
N ALA A 388 5.09 5.39 23.02
CA ALA A 388 4.36 5.41 24.30
C ALA A 388 2.84 5.49 24.13
N ARG A 389 2.33 5.69 22.93
CA ARG A 389 0.88 5.80 22.67
C ARG A 389 0.17 4.49 23.01
N PRO A 390 -0.92 4.53 23.77
CA PRO A 390 -1.66 3.31 24.18
C PRO A 390 -2.18 2.48 22.98
N ASP A 391 -2.58 3.17 21.92
CA ASP A 391 -3.10 2.56 20.70
C ASP A 391 -2.01 1.79 19.91
N ILE A 392 -0.76 2.22 19.96
CA ILE A 392 0.38 1.51 19.36
C ILE A 392 0.68 0.21 20.09
N VAL A 393 0.60 0.22 21.43
CA VAL A 393 0.80 -0.98 22.25
C VAL A 393 -0.22 -2.06 21.91
N ILE A 394 -1.44 -1.69 21.50
CA ILE A 394 -2.48 -2.63 21.08
C ILE A 394 -2.13 -3.29 19.75
N ASP A 395 -1.63 -2.52 18.79
CA ASP A 395 -1.26 -3.05 17.46
C ASP A 395 -0.01 -3.95 17.51
N ASN A 396 0.79 -3.84 18.56
CA ASN A 396 1.99 -4.66 18.74
C ASN A 396 1.72 -6.08 19.25
N THR A 397 0.50 -6.36 19.71
CA THR A 397 0.17 -7.70 20.19
C THR A 397 -0.12 -8.63 19.02
N SER A 398 0.55 -9.77 18.95
CA SER A 398 0.20 -10.86 18.04
C SER A 398 -1.23 -11.34 18.31
N TRP A 399 -1.90 -11.90 17.30
CA TRP A 399 -3.17 -12.57 17.51
C TRP A 399 -2.96 -13.90 18.25
N GLY A 400 -3.90 -14.26 19.11
CA GLY A 400 -3.93 -15.52 19.85
C GLY A 400 -4.14 -15.32 21.35
N MET A 401 -4.38 -16.41 22.08
CA MET A 401 -4.74 -16.39 23.50
C MET A 401 -3.76 -15.63 24.41
N PRO A 402 -2.42 -15.72 24.22
CA PRO A 402 -1.51 -14.92 25.05
C PRO A 402 -1.70 -13.41 24.86
N ALA A 403 -1.83 -12.98 23.61
CA ALA A 403 -2.04 -11.57 23.27
C ALA A 403 -3.41 -11.07 23.74
N SER A 404 -4.43 -11.89 23.61
CA SER A 404 -5.79 -11.56 24.11
C SER A 404 -5.79 -11.41 25.65
N ARG A 405 -5.07 -12.26 26.38
CA ARG A 405 -4.90 -12.13 27.85
C ARG A 405 -4.21 -10.83 28.24
N GLU A 406 -3.10 -10.51 27.55
CA GLU A 406 -2.35 -9.28 27.81
C GLU A 406 -3.24 -8.04 27.57
N LEU A 407 -3.92 -8.01 26.41
CA LEU A 407 -4.77 -6.88 26.06
C LEU A 407 -6.00 -6.74 26.96
N ALA A 408 -6.65 -7.85 27.30
CA ALA A 408 -7.76 -7.86 28.24
C ALA A 408 -7.34 -7.39 29.64
N GLY A 409 -6.09 -7.62 30.04
CA GLY A 409 -5.51 -7.10 31.27
C GLY A 409 -5.38 -5.58 31.31
N LYS A 410 -5.26 -4.93 30.15
CA LYS A 410 -5.17 -3.45 30.03
C LYS A 410 -6.54 -2.77 30.04
N TYR A 411 -7.64 -3.54 29.89
CA TYR A 411 -8.97 -2.97 29.79
C TYR A 411 -9.39 -2.20 31.02
N SER A 412 -9.75 -0.95 30.80
CA SER A 412 -10.53 -0.11 31.71
C SER A 412 -11.35 0.89 30.88
N PRO A 413 -12.47 1.43 31.40
CA PRO A 413 -13.24 2.44 30.66
C PRO A 413 -12.41 3.64 30.23
N LYS A 414 -11.50 4.11 31.08
CA LYS A 414 -10.60 5.23 30.78
C LYS A 414 -9.60 4.88 29.65
N TRP A 415 -9.07 3.67 29.67
CA TRP A 415 -8.19 3.20 28.61
C TRP A 415 -8.97 3.07 27.29
N LEU A 416 -10.18 2.52 27.28
CA LEU A 416 -11.01 2.41 26.09
C LEU A 416 -11.30 3.78 25.47
N GLU A 417 -11.53 4.81 26.28
CA GLU A 417 -11.76 6.19 25.79
C GLU A 417 -10.54 6.79 25.10
N SER A 418 -9.33 6.37 25.47
CA SER A 418 -8.10 6.83 24.84
C SER A 418 -7.89 6.29 23.43
N LEU A 419 -8.64 5.26 23.00
CA LEU A 419 -8.52 4.67 21.68
C LEU A 419 -9.20 5.55 20.63
N SER A 420 -8.47 5.88 19.56
CA SER A 420 -8.95 6.79 18.52
C SER A 420 -9.53 6.09 17.28
N GLN A 421 -9.28 4.79 17.09
CA GLN A 421 -9.63 4.05 15.90
C GLN A 421 -10.58 2.89 16.17
N TYR A 422 -11.53 2.64 15.24
CA TYR A 422 -12.48 1.54 15.35
C TYR A 422 -11.80 0.16 15.43
N ARG A 423 -10.68 -0.04 14.71
CA ARG A 423 -9.92 -1.29 14.73
C ARG A 423 -9.43 -1.66 16.12
N LEU A 424 -9.06 -0.67 16.91
CA LEU A 424 -8.58 -0.86 18.27
C LEU A 424 -9.72 -1.26 19.22
N TYR A 425 -10.90 -0.67 19.04
CA TYR A 425 -12.11 -1.11 19.74
C TYR A 425 -12.47 -2.55 19.41
N LEU A 426 -12.45 -2.91 18.11
CA LEU A 426 -12.68 -4.28 17.69
C LEU A 426 -11.73 -5.25 18.36
N ARG A 427 -10.45 -4.92 18.31
CA ARG A 427 -9.40 -5.75 18.90
C ARG A 427 -9.54 -5.89 20.42
N ALA A 428 -9.89 -4.82 21.11
CA ALA A 428 -10.19 -4.85 22.55
C ALA A 428 -11.41 -5.73 22.86
N GLY A 429 -12.50 -5.58 22.09
CA GLY A 429 -13.70 -6.39 22.22
C GLY A 429 -13.44 -7.88 21.99
N PHE A 430 -12.68 -8.21 20.94
CA PHE A 430 -12.31 -9.61 20.65
C PHE A 430 -11.34 -10.19 21.68
N ALA A 431 -10.39 -9.43 22.20
CA ALA A 431 -9.51 -9.89 23.26
C ALA A 431 -10.28 -10.24 24.54
N LEU A 432 -11.26 -9.41 24.88
CA LEU A 432 -12.16 -9.69 26.02
C LEU A 432 -13.07 -10.89 25.76
N TYR A 433 -13.56 -11.07 24.54
CA TYR A 433 -14.32 -12.25 24.13
C TYR A 433 -13.50 -13.53 24.27
N ASP A 434 -12.23 -13.53 23.81
CA ASP A 434 -11.33 -14.67 23.89
C ASP A 434 -11.10 -15.15 25.33
N VAL A 435 -10.99 -14.21 26.26
CA VAL A 435 -10.80 -14.52 27.69
C VAL A 435 -12.12 -14.61 28.48
N GLU A 436 -13.25 -14.74 27.78
CA GLU A 436 -14.60 -14.94 28.35
C GLU A 436 -15.14 -13.78 29.21
N ARG A 437 -14.56 -12.60 29.08
CA ARG A 437 -15.04 -11.38 29.74
C ARG A 437 -16.16 -10.74 28.91
N TYR A 438 -17.24 -11.46 28.69
CA TYR A 438 -18.31 -11.08 27.75
C TYR A 438 -19.03 -9.78 28.14
N ALA A 439 -19.19 -9.49 29.42
CA ALA A 439 -19.79 -8.24 29.87
C ALA A 439 -18.92 -7.02 29.53
N ASP A 440 -17.60 -7.14 29.67
CA ASP A 440 -16.67 -6.10 29.30
C ASP A 440 -16.57 -5.96 27.77
N ALA A 441 -16.55 -7.08 27.05
CA ALA A 441 -16.62 -7.08 25.58
C ALA A 441 -17.89 -6.39 25.07
N LEU A 442 -19.03 -6.64 25.69
CA LEU A 442 -20.30 -5.95 25.38
C LEU A 442 -20.15 -4.44 25.50
N ALA A 443 -19.58 -3.96 26.62
CA ALA A 443 -19.36 -2.52 26.81
C ALA A 443 -18.45 -1.91 25.73
N VAL A 444 -17.43 -2.66 25.28
CA VAL A 444 -16.56 -2.22 24.16
C VAL A 444 -17.36 -2.10 22.86
N PHE A 445 -18.17 -3.11 22.50
CA PHE A 445 -18.96 -3.06 21.26
C PHE A 445 -20.10 -2.04 21.31
N GLU A 446 -20.65 -1.73 22.49
CA GLU A 446 -21.60 -0.63 22.65
C GLU A 446 -20.93 0.72 22.40
N ARG A 447 -19.73 0.92 22.92
CA ARG A 447 -18.97 2.14 22.66
C ARG A 447 -18.49 2.26 21.21
N LEU A 448 -18.13 1.14 20.57
CA LEU A 448 -17.83 1.10 19.14
C LEU A 448 -19.00 1.64 18.31
N GLU A 449 -20.23 1.17 18.59
CA GLU A 449 -21.45 1.63 17.92
C GLU A 449 -21.66 3.14 18.10
N VAL A 450 -21.49 3.64 19.32
CA VAL A 450 -21.68 5.07 19.63
C VAL A 450 -20.63 5.93 18.93
N LYS A 451 -19.35 5.54 19.01
CA LYS A 451 -18.24 6.38 18.53
C LYS A 451 -18.05 6.34 17.02
N PHE A 452 -18.31 5.19 16.40
CA PHE A 452 -18.08 4.96 14.96
C PHE A 452 -19.35 4.60 14.18
N GLY A 453 -20.50 4.70 14.79
CA GLY A 453 -21.82 4.37 14.18
C GLY A 453 -22.25 5.31 13.04
N GLY A 454 -21.49 6.36 12.75
CA GLY A 454 -21.62 7.13 11.51
C GLY A 454 -21.27 6.31 10.26
N ASN A 455 -20.44 5.26 10.41
CA ASN A 455 -20.22 4.27 9.37
C ASN A 455 -21.23 3.13 9.52
N PRO A 456 -22.10 2.87 8.52
CA PRO A 456 -23.15 1.86 8.61
C PRO A 456 -22.64 0.45 8.87
N GLN A 457 -21.53 0.06 8.25
CA GLN A 457 -20.89 -1.26 8.45
C GLN A 457 -20.42 -1.44 9.89
N MET A 458 -19.75 -0.43 10.45
CA MET A 458 -19.27 -0.46 11.84
C MET A 458 -20.44 -0.50 12.83
N LYS A 459 -21.52 0.20 12.54
CA LYS A 459 -22.75 0.17 13.33
C LYS A 459 -23.37 -1.22 13.33
N ALA A 460 -23.57 -1.82 12.14
CA ALA A 460 -24.15 -3.16 12.02
C ALA A 460 -23.28 -4.21 12.72
N MET A 461 -21.98 -4.15 12.55
CA MET A 461 -21.03 -5.06 13.18
C MET A 461 -21.03 -4.89 14.71
N GLY A 462 -21.01 -3.66 15.21
CA GLY A 462 -21.14 -3.39 16.64
C GLY A 462 -22.42 -3.99 17.23
N LEU A 463 -23.56 -3.81 16.55
CA LEU A 463 -24.84 -4.40 16.95
C LEU A 463 -24.83 -5.94 16.94
N ILE A 464 -24.23 -6.56 15.92
CA ILE A 464 -24.13 -8.01 15.82
C ILE A 464 -23.32 -8.56 17.00
N TRP A 465 -22.14 -7.99 17.27
CA TRP A 465 -21.28 -8.46 18.36
C TRP A 465 -21.84 -8.14 19.75
N GLN A 466 -22.58 -7.05 19.92
CA GLN A 466 -23.38 -6.84 21.13
C GLN A 466 -24.39 -7.98 21.31
N GLY A 467 -25.09 -8.38 20.23
CA GLY A 467 -26.02 -9.53 20.25
C GLY A 467 -25.31 -10.82 20.65
N HIS A 468 -24.11 -11.09 20.12
CA HIS A 468 -23.30 -12.25 20.49
C HIS A 468 -22.96 -12.25 21.99
N MET A 469 -22.48 -11.14 22.51
CA MET A 469 -22.14 -11.03 23.93
C MET A 469 -23.38 -11.23 24.82
N LEU A 470 -24.50 -10.64 24.42
CA LEU A 470 -25.76 -10.79 25.15
C LEU A 470 -26.28 -12.24 25.16
N ASP A 471 -26.14 -12.96 24.05
CA ASP A 471 -26.49 -14.40 24.01
C ASP A 471 -25.59 -15.21 24.95
N LEU A 472 -24.27 -14.95 24.95
CA LEU A 472 -23.28 -15.64 25.79
C LEU A 472 -23.48 -15.40 27.30
N ILE A 473 -24.01 -14.22 27.68
CA ILE A 473 -24.36 -13.94 29.10
C ILE A 473 -25.82 -14.27 29.43
N GLY A 474 -26.54 -15.01 28.56
CA GLY A 474 -27.90 -15.48 28.79
C GLY A 474 -29.00 -14.43 28.64
N LYS A 475 -28.72 -13.26 28.07
CA LYS A 475 -29.68 -12.15 27.89
C LYS A 475 -30.30 -12.15 26.48
N ARG A 476 -30.90 -13.28 26.09
CA ARG A 476 -31.43 -13.51 24.73
C ARG A 476 -32.39 -12.41 24.27
N SER A 477 -33.35 -11.96 25.12
CA SER A 477 -34.31 -10.92 24.73
C SER A 477 -33.61 -9.61 24.31
N ALA A 478 -32.54 -9.23 25.01
CA ALA A 478 -31.74 -8.06 24.65
C ALA A 478 -30.91 -8.30 23.37
N ALA A 479 -30.38 -9.51 23.18
CA ALA A 479 -29.68 -9.91 21.97
C ALA A 479 -30.56 -9.77 20.72
N LEU A 480 -31.81 -10.23 20.80
CA LEU A 480 -32.78 -10.12 19.70
C LEU A 480 -33.03 -8.66 19.27
N ILE A 481 -33.02 -7.72 20.20
CA ILE A 481 -33.17 -6.28 19.89
C ILE A 481 -31.96 -5.81 19.04
N ARG A 482 -30.74 -6.22 19.40
CA ARG A 482 -29.52 -5.84 18.67
C ARG A 482 -29.49 -6.45 17.26
N TYR A 483 -29.76 -7.73 17.14
CA TYR A 483 -29.81 -8.40 15.84
C TYR A 483 -30.91 -7.84 14.93
N ARG A 484 -32.07 -7.49 15.47
CA ARG A 484 -33.16 -6.87 14.68
C ARG A 484 -32.70 -5.53 14.10
N LYS A 485 -32.11 -4.68 14.92
CA LYS A 485 -31.54 -3.39 14.43
C LYS A 485 -30.53 -3.59 13.32
N ALA A 486 -29.58 -4.55 13.45
CA ALA A 486 -28.61 -4.85 12.41
C ALA A 486 -29.24 -5.43 11.14
N ALA A 487 -30.28 -6.28 11.29
CA ALA A 487 -31.01 -6.86 10.17
C ALA A 487 -31.82 -5.82 9.37
N GLU A 488 -32.37 -4.82 10.04
CA GLU A 488 -33.15 -3.72 9.45
C GLU A 488 -32.28 -2.72 8.68
N MET A 489 -30.98 -2.71 8.89
CA MET A 489 -30.05 -1.86 8.12
C MET A 489 -29.90 -2.26 6.65
N ASN A 490 -30.30 -3.49 6.29
CA ASN A 490 -30.28 -4.02 4.92
C ASN A 490 -28.92 -3.92 4.20
N LEU A 491 -27.84 -4.16 4.93
CA LEU A 491 -26.48 -4.15 4.40
C LEU A 491 -26.11 -5.55 3.87
N SER A 492 -25.67 -5.61 2.63
CA SER A 492 -25.09 -6.80 1.98
C SER A 492 -23.58 -6.88 2.11
N ASP A 493 -22.98 -5.91 2.78
CA ASP A 493 -21.53 -5.88 2.98
C ASP A 493 -21.04 -7.13 3.70
N THR A 494 -19.98 -7.71 3.17
CA THR A 494 -19.33 -8.88 3.77
C THR A 494 -18.32 -8.42 4.81
N TRP A 495 -18.43 -8.98 6.00
CA TRP A 495 -17.42 -8.85 7.03
C TRP A 495 -16.67 -10.17 7.22
N SER A 496 -15.36 -10.09 7.44
CA SER A 496 -14.52 -11.26 7.68
C SER A 496 -13.58 -11.05 8.87
N HIS A 497 -13.40 -12.10 9.66
CA HIS A 497 -12.42 -12.14 10.73
C HIS A 497 -11.60 -13.43 10.63
N SER A 498 -10.37 -13.28 10.14
CA SER A 498 -9.50 -14.41 9.84
C SER A 498 -9.16 -15.28 11.04
N GLN A 499 -9.06 -14.70 12.24
CA GLN A 499 -8.76 -15.43 13.48
C GLN A 499 -9.83 -16.46 13.83
N TYR A 500 -11.11 -16.14 13.54
CA TYR A 500 -12.22 -17.03 13.86
C TYR A 500 -12.77 -17.78 12.64
N GLY A 501 -12.16 -17.63 11.48
CA GLY A 501 -12.66 -18.19 10.23
C GLY A 501 -14.00 -17.61 9.78
N LEU A 502 -14.43 -16.50 10.39
CA LEU A 502 -15.75 -15.90 10.14
C LEU A 502 -15.74 -15.11 8.85
N ARG A 503 -16.74 -15.38 8.01
CA ARG A 503 -17.08 -14.55 6.85
C ARG A 503 -18.59 -14.59 6.65
N TYR A 504 -19.24 -13.45 6.75
CA TYR A 504 -20.69 -13.35 6.58
C TYR A 504 -21.11 -11.97 6.07
N GLU A 505 -22.26 -11.93 5.42
CA GLU A 505 -22.95 -10.68 5.08
C GLU A 505 -23.69 -10.15 6.30
N LEU A 506 -23.55 -8.86 6.61
CA LEU A 506 -23.96 -8.29 7.90
C LEU A 506 -25.44 -8.48 8.20
N SER A 507 -26.36 -7.96 7.37
CA SER A 507 -27.78 -8.05 7.67
C SER A 507 -28.39 -9.44 7.45
N PRO A 508 -28.01 -10.23 6.44
CA PRO A 508 -28.38 -11.62 6.32
C PRO A 508 -28.01 -12.46 7.55
N TYR A 509 -26.80 -12.32 8.03
CA TYR A 509 -26.33 -13.01 9.23
C TYR A 509 -27.11 -12.59 10.48
N ALA A 510 -27.38 -11.29 10.66
CA ALA A 510 -28.19 -10.81 11.76
C ALA A 510 -29.63 -11.40 11.75
N ARG A 511 -30.21 -11.56 10.54
CA ARG A 511 -31.54 -12.25 10.39
C ARG A 511 -31.48 -13.70 10.82
N GLU A 512 -30.40 -14.40 10.53
CA GLU A 512 -30.20 -15.77 10.98
C GLU A 512 -30.11 -15.86 12.52
N ARG A 513 -29.39 -14.93 13.14
CA ARG A 513 -29.26 -14.86 14.61
C ARG A 513 -30.57 -14.52 15.31
N LEU A 514 -31.57 -14.00 14.64
CA LEU A 514 -32.92 -13.88 15.20
C LEU A 514 -33.56 -15.25 15.48
N LYS A 515 -33.22 -16.26 14.69
CA LYS A 515 -33.75 -17.63 14.83
C LYS A 515 -32.90 -18.44 15.82
N THR A 516 -31.61 -18.31 15.77
CA THR A 516 -30.65 -19.15 16.50
C THR A 516 -29.73 -18.29 17.37
N PRO A 517 -29.62 -18.52 18.68
CA PRO A 517 -28.70 -17.78 19.53
C PRO A 517 -27.23 -18.06 19.11
N PHE A 518 -26.39 -17.08 19.34
CA PHE A 518 -24.94 -17.25 19.13
C PHE A 518 -24.36 -18.15 20.22
N LYS A 519 -23.52 -19.10 19.82
CA LYS A 519 -22.71 -19.92 20.71
C LYS A 519 -21.27 -19.55 20.59
N ARG A 520 -20.47 -19.79 21.63
CA ARG A 520 -19.02 -19.58 21.55
C ARG A 520 -18.44 -20.44 20.46
N LEU A 521 -17.54 -19.83 19.67
CA LEU A 521 -16.83 -20.52 18.61
C LEU A 521 -15.75 -21.42 19.24
N GLU A 522 -15.86 -22.72 19.04
CA GLU A 522 -14.83 -23.67 19.40
C GLU A 522 -13.85 -23.79 18.24
N ASN A 523 -12.56 -23.50 18.49
CA ASN A 523 -11.45 -23.67 17.53
C ASN A 523 -11.61 -22.96 16.17
N GLY A 524 -12.30 -21.83 16.13
CA GLY A 524 -12.34 -20.97 14.95
C GLY A 524 -13.28 -21.42 13.83
N SER A 525 -14.24 -22.28 14.11
CA SER A 525 -15.31 -22.62 13.16
C SER A 525 -16.68 -22.07 13.58
N LEU A 526 -17.45 -21.62 12.60
CA LEU A 526 -18.90 -21.40 12.73
C LEU A 526 -19.58 -22.75 12.50
N ASP A 527 -20.30 -23.26 13.49
CA ASP A 527 -21.39 -24.21 13.30
C ASP A 527 -22.73 -23.50 13.07
#